data_4493736113b34f4f6417a8314aa50b8c
#
_entry.id   4493736113b34f4f6417a8314aa50b8c
#
_cell.length_a   1.000
_cell.length_b   1.000
_cell.length_c   1.000
_cell.angle_alpha   90.00
_cell.angle_beta   90.00
_cell.angle_gamma   90.00
#
_symmetry.space_group_name_H-M   'P 1'
#
loop_
_entity.id
_entity.type
_entity.pdbx_description
1 polymer ?
#
loop_
_entity_poly.entity_id
_entity_poly.type
_entity_poly.pdbx_seq_one_letter_code
_entity_poly.pdbx_strand_id
1 'polypeptide(L)'
;MKKLLNYLIYSLIVTFFVSNASAETIRFWTTEEQPARLAKQQAMAADFKKRTGHSVEVIPVSEKDLGKRATAAFAAGDLPDVIYHTLQYVLPWSEAGILDVETNDDIVNSLQKSTFAPGAISMAQFNGKTAAVPVDGWTQMVVYRKDLF
;
A
#
# COMPACT_ATOMS: atom_id res chain seq x y z
N MET A 1 -22.85 -20.35 -48.72
CA MET A 1 -21.63 -20.89 -48.10
C MET A 1 -20.63 -19.81 -47.68
N LYS A 2 -20.21 -18.84 -48.49
CA LYS A 2 -19.24 -17.79 -48.13
C LYS A 2 -19.69 -16.88 -46.96
N LYS A 3 -20.99 -16.54 -46.81
CA LYS A 3 -21.51 -15.72 -45.70
C LYS A 3 -21.48 -16.43 -44.36
N LEU A 4 -21.77 -17.75 -44.33
CA LEU A 4 -21.68 -18.55 -43.12
C LEU A 4 -20.23 -18.69 -42.58
N LEU A 5 -19.28 -18.84 -43.49
CA LEU A 5 -17.85 -18.93 -43.17
C LEU A 5 -17.34 -17.64 -42.55
N ASN A 6 -17.79 -16.46 -43.03
CA ASN A 6 -17.43 -15.17 -42.48
C ASN A 6 -17.98 -14.96 -41.05
N TYR A 7 -19.22 -15.37 -40.79
CA TYR A 7 -19.78 -15.32 -39.40
C TYR A 7 -19.06 -16.25 -38.45
N LEU A 8 -18.60 -17.41 -38.90
CA LEU A 8 -17.80 -18.35 -38.07
C LEU A 8 -16.42 -17.75 -37.75
N ILE A 9 -15.78 -17.07 -38.68
CA ILE A 9 -14.48 -16.39 -38.47
C ILE A 9 -14.64 -15.19 -37.52
N TYR A 10 -15.71 -14.39 -37.68
CA TYR A 10 -15.97 -13.29 -36.72
C TYR A 10 -16.32 -13.79 -35.31
N SER A 11 -17.05 -14.89 -35.17
CA SER A 11 -17.32 -15.53 -33.87
C SER A 11 -16.05 -16.05 -33.23
N LEU A 12 -15.10 -16.58 -33.98
CA LEU A 12 -13.84 -17.11 -33.45
C LEU A 12 -12.86 -16.01 -33.00
N ILE A 13 -12.91 -14.83 -33.67
CA ILE A 13 -12.04 -13.68 -33.31
C ILE A 13 -12.53 -13.00 -32.02
N VAL A 14 -13.84 -12.96 -31.76
CA VAL A 14 -14.39 -12.34 -30.56
C VAL A 14 -14.08 -13.17 -29.29
N THR A 15 -13.87 -14.47 -29.41
CA THR A 15 -13.55 -15.34 -28.26
C THR A 15 -12.09 -15.26 -27.80
N PHE A 16 -11.18 -14.61 -28.55
CA PHE A 16 -9.76 -14.52 -28.18
C PHE A 16 -9.39 -13.28 -27.36
N PHE A 17 -10.30 -12.36 -27.11
CA PHE A 17 -10.10 -11.20 -26.25
C PHE A 17 -10.69 -11.38 -24.84
N VAL A 18 -10.70 -12.60 -24.31
CA VAL A 18 -10.75 -12.76 -22.85
C VAL A 18 -9.35 -12.42 -22.35
N SER A 19 -9.10 -11.15 -22.06
CA SER A 19 -7.97 -10.73 -21.25
C SER A 19 -8.00 -11.59 -20.00
N ASN A 20 -7.07 -12.54 -19.89
CA ASN A 20 -6.75 -13.14 -18.61
C ASN A 20 -6.27 -11.99 -17.72
N ALA A 21 -7.17 -11.36 -16.97
CA ALA A 21 -6.80 -10.53 -15.86
C ALA A 21 -6.05 -11.48 -14.90
N SER A 22 -4.74 -11.53 -15.05
CA SER A 22 -3.88 -12.28 -14.13
C SER A 22 -4.13 -11.70 -12.76
N ALA A 23 -4.58 -12.53 -11.83
CA ALA A 23 -4.74 -12.13 -10.46
C ALA A 23 -3.35 -11.80 -9.91
N GLU A 24 -3.02 -10.53 -9.81
CA GLU A 24 -1.75 -10.08 -9.25
C GLU A 24 -1.70 -10.35 -7.75
N THR A 25 -0.52 -10.65 -7.26
CA THR A 25 -0.25 -10.75 -5.83
C THR A 25 0.49 -9.50 -5.38
N ILE A 26 -0.19 -8.69 -4.57
CA ILE A 26 0.36 -7.48 -3.96
C ILE A 26 1.21 -7.89 -2.77
N ARG A 27 2.46 -7.49 -2.73
CA ARG A 27 3.36 -7.69 -1.57
C ARG A 27 3.19 -6.52 -0.60
N PHE A 28 2.71 -6.82 0.58
CA PHE A 28 2.47 -5.85 1.64
C PHE A 28 3.41 -6.10 2.83
N TRP A 29 4.37 -5.21 3.03
CA TRP A 29 5.22 -5.21 4.22
C TRP A 29 4.55 -4.48 5.37
N THR A 30 4.57 -5.08 6.55
CA THR A 30 3.99 -4.52 7.75
C THR A 30 4.92 -4.63 8.94
N THR A 31 4.94 -3.60 9.79
CA THR A 31 5.64 -3.64 11.09
C THR A 31 4.80 -4.26 12.20
N GLU A 32 3.60 -4.72 11.88
CA GLU A 32 2.74 -5.39 12.86
C GLU A 32 3.16 -6.85 13.03
N GLU A 33 3.97 -7.10 14.06
CA GLU A 33 4.47 -8.45 14.39
C GLU A 33 3.61 -9.17 15.43
N GLN A 34 2.73 -8.44 16.14
CA GLN A 34 1.86 -9.05 17.17
C GLN A 34 0.85 -9.99 16.51
N PRO A 35 0.73 -11.25 16.98
CA PRO A 35 -0.11 -12.26 16.33
C PRO A 35 -1.56 -11.82 16.09
N ALA A 36 -2.17 -11.13 17.06
CA ALA A 36 -3.55 -10.66 16.97
C ALA A 36 -3.73 -9.56 15.89
N ARG A 37 -2.74 -8.66 15.73
CA ARG A 37 -2.78 -7.60 14.73
C ARG A 37 -2.46 -8.15 13.34
N LEU A 38 -1.46 -9.02 13.24
CA LEU A 38 -1.11 -9.69 12.00
C LEU A 38 -2.30 -10.51 11.47
N ALA A 39 -2.98 -11.26 12.34
CA ALA A 39 -4.18 -12.01 11.96
C ALA A 39 -5.30 -11.11 11.40
N LYS A 40 -5.48 -9.90 11.93
CA LYS A 40 -6.43 -8.92 11.39
C LYS A 40 -6.03 -8.46 9.98
N GLN A 41 -4.76 -8.15 9.75
CA GLN A 41 -4.29 -7.75 8.43
C GLN A 41 -4.43 -8.89 7.42
N GLN A 42 -4.14 -10.12 7.81
CA GLN A 42 -4.37 -11.30 6.97
C GLN A 42 -5.86 -11.51 6.65
N ALA A 43 -6.76 -11.26 7.62
CA ALA A 43 -8.20 -11.33 7.38
C ALA A 43 -8.66 -10.22 6.40
N MET A 44 -8.11 -9.00 6.53
CA MET A 44 -8.38 -7.91 5.58
C MET A 44 -7.86 -8.25 4.17
N ALA A 45 -6.68 -8.85 4.04
CA ALA A 45 -6.14 -9.34 2.79
C ALA A 45 -7.04 -10.40 2.14
N ALA A 46 -7.57 -11.33 2.94
CA ALA A 46 -8.50 -12.35 2.47
C ALA A 46 -9.84 -11.75 2.00
N ASP A 47 -10.33 -10.72 2.69
CA ASP A 47 -11.55 -10.00 2.27
C ASP A 47 -11.31 -9.17 1.01
N PHE A 48 -10.17 -8.51 0.89
CA PHE A 48 -9.76 -7.81 -0.33
C PHE A 48 -9.73 -8.75 -1.53
N LYS A 49 -9.17 -9.95 -1.39
CA LYS A 49 -9.16 -10.97 -2.43
C LYS A 49 -10.58 -11.37 -2.87
N LYS A 50 -11.50 -11.53 -1.93
CA LYS A 50 -12.90 -11.87 -2.24
C LYS A 50 -13.59 -10.78 -3.06
N ARG A 51 -13.26 -9.51 -2.79
CA ARG A 51 -13.90 -8.36 -3.45
C ARG A 51 -13.29 -8.01 -4.79
N THR A 52 -11.98 -8.21 -4.96
CA THR A 52 -11.23 -7.72 -6.13
C THR A 52 -10.68 -8.82 -7.02
N GLY A 53 -10.54 -10.04 -6.51
CA GLY A 53 -9.84 -11.15 -7.17
C GLY A 53 -8.32 -11.12 -6.99
N HIS A 54 -7.72 -9.99 -6.55
CA HIS A 54 -6.28 -9.85 -6.33
C HIS A 54 -5.88 -10.40 -4.96
N SER A 55 -4.72 -11.05 -4.88
CA SER A 55 -4.17 -11.56 -3.62
C SER A 55 -3.28 -10.52 -2.95
N VAL A 56 -3.22 -10.53 -1.62
CA VAL A 56 -2.26 -9.74 -0.85
C VAL A 56 -1.43 -10.69 0.00
N GLU A 57 -0.12 -10.66 -0.17
CA GLU A 57 0.84 -11.36 0.67
C GLU A 57 1.27 -10.41 1.80
N VAL A 58 0.83 -10.71 3.02
CA VAL A 58 1.18 -9.92 4.22
C VAL A 58 2.49 -10.43 4.81
N ILE A 59 3.55 -9.62 4.72
CA ILE A 59 4.91 -9.96 5.10
C ILE A 59 5.31 -9.13 6.32
N PRO A 60 5.40 -9.71 7.52
CA PRO A 60 5.87 -8.98 8.70
C PRO A 60 7.36 -8.66 8.57
N VAL A 61 7.72 -7.43 8.93
CA VAL A 61 9.09 -6.93 8.95
C VAL A 61 9.31 -6.24 10.28
N SER A 62 10.36 -6.60 11.01
CA SER A 62 10.70 -5.91 12.25
C SER A 62 10.90 -4.41 12.02
N GLU A 63 10.28 -3.58 12.85
CA GLU A 63 10.41 -2.12 12.77
C GLU A 63 11.88 -1.68 12.80
N LYS A 64 12.73 -2.40 13.56
CA LYS A 64 14.17 -2.12 13.67
C LYS A 64 14.91 -2.33 12.34
N ASP A 65 14.44 -3.25 11.53
CA ASP A 65 15.09 -3.65 10.28
C ASP A 65 14.45 -3.01 9.05
N LEU A 66 13.24 -2.45 9.20
CA LEU A 66 12.46 -1.93 8.08
C LEU A 66 13.25 -0.94 7.22
N GLY A 67 13.91 0.04 7.84
CA GLY A 67 14.67 1.05 7.11
C GLY A 67 15.80 0.45 6.27
N LYS A 68 16.59 -0.45 6.85
CA LYS A 68 17.69 -1.14 6.13
C LYS A 68 17.14 -2.01 5.01
N ARG A 69 16.07 -2.77 5.29
CA ARG A 69 15.46 -3.68 4.33
C ARG A 69 14.85 -2.93 3.16
N ALA A 70 14.14 -1.82 3.40
CA ALA A 70 13.57 -0.99 2.35
C ALA A 70 14.66 -0.37 1.45
N THR A 71 15.73 0.17 2.05
CA THR A 71 16.86 0.72 1.28
C THR A 71 17.56 -0.34 0.42
N ALA A 72 17.77 -1.54 0.96
CA ALA A 72 18.39 -2.63 0.22
C ALA A 72 17.47 -3.13 -0.92
N ALA A 73 16.17 -3.27 -0.67
CA ALA A 73 15.19 -3.66 -1.66
C ALA A 73 15.06 -2.61 -2.78
N PHE A 74 15.09 -1.32 -2.43
CA PHE A 74 15.09 -0.23 -3.41
C PHE A 74 16.31 -0.30 -4.33
N ALA A 75 17.50 -0.47 -3.76
CA ALA A 75 18.72 -0.60 -4.54
C ALA A 75 18.73 -1.84 -5.45
N ALA A 76 18.04 -2.90 -5.05
CA ALA A 76 17.89 -4.13 -5.82
C ALA A 76 16.73 -4.07 -6.84
N GLY A 77 15.89 -3.03 -6.84
CA GLY A 77 14.68 -2.97 -7.66
C GLY A 77 13.61 -3.97 -7.23
N ASP A 78 13.60 -4.39 -5.96
CA ASP A 78 12.71 -5.41 -5.39
C ASP A 78 11.91 -4.88 -4.18
N LEU A 79 11.45 -3.63 -4.26
CA LEU A 79 10.53 -3.09 -3.25
C LEU A 79 9.20 -3.87 -3.25
N PRO A 80 8.51 -3.98 -2.10
CA PRO A 80 7.13 -4.42 -2.06
C PRO A 80 6.22 -3.35 -2.68
N ASP A 81 5.01 -3.72 -3.02
CA ASP A 81 4.02 -2.79 -3.59
C ASP A 81 3.48 -1.82 -2.54
N VAL A 82 3.37 -2.28 -1.28
CA VAL A 82 2.86 -1.48 -0.17
C VAL A 82 3.72 -1.70 1.08
N ILE A 83 4.03 -0.60 1.77
CA ILE A 83 4.75 -0.63 3.05
C ILE A 83 3.92 0.09 4.13
N TYR A 84 3.55 -0.62 5.19
CA TYR A 84 3.02 -0.01 6.40
C TYR A 84 4.18 0.43 7.29
N HIS A 85 4.31 1.74 7.48
CA HIS A 85 5.47 2.33 8.14
C HIS A 85 5.10 3.51 9.06
N THR A 86 6.05 3.95 9.86
CA THR A 86 5.91 5.11 10.75
C THR A 86 6.29 6.42 10.05
N LEU A 87 5.80 7.55 10.56
CA LEU A 87 6.01 8.90 10.01
C LEU A 87 7.48 9.28 9.82
N GLN A 88 8.38 8.70 10.61
CA GLN A 88 9.83 8.98 10.51
C GLN A 88 10.42 8.67 9.12
N TYR A 89 9.76 7.82 8.34
CA TYR A 89 10.22 7.43 7.00
C TYR A 89 9.63 8.29 5.88
N VAL A 90 8.57 9.07 6.13
CA VAL A 90 7.90 9.84 5.07
C VAL A 90 8.88 10.75 4.33
N LEU A 91 9.58 11.62 5.05
CA LEU A 91 10.51 12.57 4.43
C LEU A 91 11.69 11.87 3.74
N PRO A 92 12.52 11.06 4.45
CA PRO A 92 13.72 10.49 3.83
C PRO A 92 13.41 9.52 2.69
N TRP A 93 12.29 8.80 2.74
CA TRP A 93 11.91 7.89 1.67
C TRP A 93 11.28 8.60 0.47
N SER A 94 10.61 9.74 0.69
CA SER A 94 10.16 10.60 -0.41
C SER A 94 11.34 11.24 -1.14
N GLU A 95 12.33 11.75 -0.40
CA GLU A 95 13.56 12.32 -0.98
C GLU A 95 14.37 11.28 -1.76
N ALA A 96 14.42 10.04 -1.26
CA ALA A 96 15.13 8.95 -1.90
C ALA A 96 14.37 8.32 -3.09
N GLY A 97 13.10 8.66 -3.30
CA GLY A 97 12.26 8.06 -4.35
C GLY A 97 11.80 6.64 -4.03
N ILE A 98 11.82 6.25 -2.75
CA ILE A 98 11.28 4.95 -2.30
C ILE A 98 9.75 4.99 -2.26
N LEU A 99 9.14 6.13 -1.92
CA LEU A 99 7.70 6.33 -1.93
C LEU A 99 7.24 6.93 -3.26
N ASP A 100 6.20 6.36 -3.83
CA ASP A 100 5.46 6.96 -4.94
C ASP A 100 4.51 8.04 -4.40
N VAL A 101 5.04 9.27 -4.33
CA VAL A 101 4.34 10.43 -3.78
C VAL A 101 3.11 10.78 -4.61
N GLU A 102 3.19 10.65 -5.94
CA GLU A 102 2.08 10.96 -6.85
C GLU A 102 0.89 10.04 -6.58
N THR A 103 1.13 8.73 -6.61
CA THR A 103 0.08 7.73 -6.35
C THR A 103 -0.52 7.88 -4.95
N ASN A 104 0.30 8.14 -3.93
CA ASN A 104 -0.21 8.35 -2.57
C ASN A 104 -1.09 9.60 -2.46
N ASP A 105 -0.70 10.71 -3.10
CA ASP A 105 -1.52 11.95 -3.12
C ASP A 105 -2.84 11.73 -3.86
N ASP A 106 -2.83 11.04 -4.99
CA ASP A 106 -4.02 10.68 -5.76
C ASP A 106 -5.00 9.81 -4.94
N ILE A 107 -4.48 8.81 -4.20
CA ILE A 107 -5.28 7.98 -3.30
C ILE A 107 -5.95 8.83 -2.22
N VAL A 108 -5.20 9.69 -1.52
CA VAL A 108 -5.74 10.56 -0.46
C VAL A 108 -6.78 11.54 -1.02
N ASN A 109 -6.54 12.09 -2.20
CA ASN A 109 -7.50 12.98 -2.86
C ASN A 109 -8.78 12.23 -3.25
N SER A 110 -8.67 10.99 -3.77
CA SER A 110 -9.82 10.15 -4.14
C SER A 110 -10.69 9.75 -2.94
N LEU A 111 -10.07 9.54 -1.78
CA LEU A 111 -10.75 9.21 -0.52
C LEU A 111 -11.31 10.45 0.19
N GLN A 112 -11.13 11.64 -0.37
CA GLN A 112 -11.45 12.96 0.19
C GLN A 112 -10.61 13.28 1.45
N LYS A 113 -9.80 14.34 1.37
CA LYS A 113 -8.91 14.77 2.48
C LYS A 113 -9.63 15.00 3.81
N SER A 114 -10.91 15.32 3.76
CA SER A 114 -11.76 15.50 4.95
C SER A 114 -12.01 14.20 5.73
N THR A 115 -11.74 13.03 5.15
CA THR A 115 -11.80 11.73 5.82
C THR A 115 -10.68 11.57 6.86
N PHE A 116 -9.58 12.29 6.67
CA PHE A 116 -8.39 12.20 7.51
C PHE A 116 -8.32 13.34 8.52
N ALA A 117 -7.73 13.10 9.68
CA ALA A 117 -7.41 14.17 10.62
C ALA A 117 -6.43 15.17 9.96
N PRO A 118 -6.68 16.51 10.05
CA PRO A 118 -5.81 17.51 9.41
C PRO A 118 -4.34 17.40 9.80
N GLY A 119 -4.06 17.06 11.07
CA GLY A 119 -2.70 16.83 11.56
C GLY A 119 -2.03 15.63 10.89
N ALA A 120 -2.76 14.55 10.61
CA ALA A 120 -2.21 13.37 9.94
C ALA A 120 -1.81 13.70 8.49
N ILE A 121 -2.65 14.44 7.77
CA ILE A 121 -2.30 14.92 6.42
C ILE A 121 -1.07 15.83 6.47
N SER A 122 -1.02 16.80 7.40
CA SER A 122 0.11 17.71 7.53
C SER A 122 1.44 16.99 7.77
N MET A 123 1.44 15.94 8.60
CA MET A 123 2.63 15.14 8.89
C MET A 123 3.07 14.23 7.75
N ALA A 124 2.16 13.88 6.84
CA ALA A 124 2.44 13.02 5.69
C ALA A 124 2.81 13.80 4.42
N GLN A 125 3.02 15.11 4.50
CA GLN A 125 3.30 15.94 3.32
C GLN A 125 4.78 15.96 2.94
N PHE A 126 4.99 15.96 1.63
CA PHE A 126 6.28 16.21 0.99
C PHE A 126 6.06 17.07 -0.27
N ASN A 127 6.75 18.22 -0.37
CA ASN A 127 6.65 19.14 -1.51
C ASN A 127 5.20 19.52 -1.91
N GLY A 128 4.32 19.72 -0.93
CA GLY A 128 2.93 20.10 -1.16
C GLY A 128 1.98 18.96 -1.53
N LYS A 129 2.46 17.70 -1.59
CA LYS A 129 1.68 16.50 -1.84
C LYS A 129 1.66 15.59 -0.62
N THR A 130 0.67 14.72 -0.51
CA THR A 130 0.58 13.74 0.56
C THR A 130 1.36 12.49 0.17
N ALA A 131 2.52 12.29 0.79
CA ALA A 131 3.47 11.25 0.42
C ALA A 131 3.17 9.87 1.02
N ALA A 132 2.24 9.78 1.95
CA ALA A 132 1.79 8.53 2.53
C ALA A 132 0.30 8.61 2.90
N VAL A 133 -0.43 7.50 2.79
CA VAL A 133 -1.84 7.43 3.16
C VAL A 133 -1.95 7.21 4.68
N PRO A 134 -2.48 8.17 5.46
CA PRO A 134 -2.65 7.97 6.90
C PRO A 134 -3.70 6.90 7.18
N VAL A 135 -3.37 5.90 8.00
CA VAL A 135 -4.29 4.80 8.33
C VAL A 135 -4.62 4.72 9.81
N ASP A 136 -3.71 5.14 10.67
CA ASP A 136 -3.92 5.24 12.12
C ASP A 136 -3.09 6.40 12.69
N GLY A 137 -3.20 6.64 13.99
CA GLY A 137 -2.44 7.67 14.67
C GLY A 137 -2.19 7.29 16.12
N TRP A 138 -1.01 7.57 16.58
CA TRP A 138 -0.63 7.49 17.98
C TRP A 138 0.20 8.70 18.36
N THR A 139 0.20 9.06 19.63
CA THR A 139 0.94 10.20 20.14
C THR A 139 2.03 9.75 21.09
N GLN A 140 3.15 10.43 21.01
CA GLN A 140 4.19 10.34 22.05
C GLN A 140 3.96 11.44 23.09
N MET A 141 4.11 11.09 24.34
CA MET A 141 4.04 12.06 25.44
C MET A 141 5.21 11.83 26.40
N VAL A 142 5.69 12.90 26.98
CA VAL A 142 6.66 12.84 28.05
C VAL A 142 5.89 12.75 29.37
N VAL A 143 6.14 11.70 30.12
CA VAL A 143 5.59 11.52 31.47
C VAL A 143 6.70 11.70 32.48
N TYR A 144 6.48 12.54 33.48
CA TYR A 144 7.45 12.76 34.56
C TYR A 144 6.80 12.59 35.92
N ARG A 145 7.60 12.25 36.90
CA ARG A 145 7.15 12.17 38.30
C ARG A 145 7.16 13.56 38.90
N LYS A 146 5.96 14.10 39.19
CA LYS A 146 5.78 15.44 39.76
C LYS A 146 6.42 15.61 41.13
N ASP A 147 6.55 14.53 41.87
CA ASP A 147 7.16 14.51 43.20
C ASP A 147 8.71 14.55 43.18
N LEU A 148 9.31 14.45 41.99
CA LEU A 148 10.77 14.54 41.79
C LEU A 148 11.22 15.84 41.10
N PHE A 149 10.28 16.73 40.74
CA PHE A 149 10.54 18.01 40.07
C PHE A 149 9.94 19.18 40.83
#